data_0200ae7043f4b3679c0f30eb47f08ad7
#
_entry.id   0200ae7043f4b3679c0f30eb47f08ad7
#
_cell.length_a   1.000
_cell.length_b   1.000
_cell.length_c   1.000
_cell.angle_alpha   90.00
_cell.angle_beta   90.00
_cell.angle_gamma   90.00
#
_symmetry.space_group_name_H-M   'P 1'
#
loop_
_entity.id
_entity.type
_entity.pdbx_description
1 polymer ?
#
loop_
_entity_poly.entity_id
_entity_poly.type
_entity_poly.pdbx_seq_one_letter_code
_entity_poly.pdbx_strand_id
1 'polypeptide(L)'
;MEEVKQCYTLNSTPSSQTKTVGKSGKQKRVLNMSTRRLHGKFMAASGYELSFSLFRKFRPKNILLVEANCFRTGLCEQFLNVTFKTHAFTGIGFKGIPDKYSLLDLSLCHKEEKVHEPECLKRSCPHCGIDTLKARLTEKATSVPDLNVVKWKQWKTDPTLNKKIQTICVGTVNQLIDETCQDIASFSSHVHTAEWQKDQCKYLHNYLPSGYILSVQDFA
;
A
#
# COMPACT_ATOMS: atom_id res chain seq x y z
N MET A 1 -28.19 8.19 -13.76
CA MET A 1 -27.79 7.87 -12.35
C MET A 1 -26.53 7.01 -12.28
N GLU A 2 -26.40 6.02 -13.12
CA GLU A 2 -25.20 5.19 -13.19
C GLU A 2 -23.95 5.98 -13.63
N GLU A 3 -24.12 6.93 -14.55
CA GLU A 3 -23.06 7.84 -15.02
C GLU A 3 -22.48 8.70 -13.87
N VAL A 4 -23.32 9.16 -12.93
CA VAL A 4 -22.84 9.90 -11.75
C VAL A 4 -21.96 9.00 -10.88
N LYS A 5 -22.36 7.75 -10.64
CA LYS A 5 -21.56 6.80 -9.85
C LYS A 5 -20.25 6.46 -10.56
N GLN A 6 -20.29 6.30 -11.88
CA GLN A 6 -19.11 6.09 -12.70
C GLN A 6 -18.17 7.31 -12.62
N CYS A 7 -18.69 8.52 -12.71
CA CYS A 7 -17.93 9.75 -12.55
C CYS A 7 -17.20 9.80 -11.19
N TYR A 8 -17.86 9.44 -10.10
CA TYR A 8 -17.25 9.31 -8.78
C TYR A 8 -16.14 8.26 -8.78
N THR A 9 -16.37 7.09 -9.37
CA THR A 9 -15.41 5.99 -9.42
C THR A 9 -14.17 6.37 -10.21
N LEU A 10 -14.32 6.98 -11.38
CA LEU A 10 -13.23 7.41 -12.24
C LEU A 10 -12.35 8.51 -11.60
N ASN A 11 -12.94 9.35 -10.77
CA ASN A 11 -12.24 10.46 -10.10
C ASN A 11 -11.87 10.17 -8.63
N SER A 12 -11.79 8.89 -8.27
CA SER A 12 -11.38 8.44 -6.93
C SER A 12 -10.27 7.41 -7.02
N THR A 13 -9.36 7.42 -6.04
CA THR A 13 -8.31 6.42 -5.88
C THR A 13 -8.68 5.42 -4.80
N PRO A 14 -8.25 4.16 -4.90
CA PRO A 14 -8.40 3.20 -3.84
C PRO A 14 -7.74 3.72 -2.55
N SER A 15 -8.41 3.54 -1.42
CA SER A 15 -7.82 3.85 -0.11
C SER A 15 -6.74 2.83 0.24
N SER A 16 -5.65 3.29 0.86
CA SER A 16 -4.60 2.42 1.41
C SER A 16 -5.12 1.50 2.51
N GLN A 17 -6.25 1.86 3.13
CA GLN A 17 -6.90 1.00 4.10
C GLN A 17 -7.59 -0.17 3.38
N THR A 18 -7.23 -1.39 3.78
CA THR A 18 -7.80 -2.65 3.24
C THR A 18 -9.26 -2.87 3.62
N LYS A 19 -9.84 -1.98 4.43
CA LYS A 19 -11.21 -2.11 4.91
C LYS A 19 -12.22 -1.91 3.77
N THR A 20 -13.06 -2.92 3.59
CA THR A 20 -14.24 -2.85 2.72
C THR A 20 -15.40 -2.17 3.41
N VAL A 21 -16.37 -1.69 2.64
CA VAL A 21 -17.61 -1.09 3.19
C VAL A 21 -18.65 -2.17 3.36
N GLY A 22 -18.96 -2.50 4.62
CA GLY A 22 -20.07 -3.38 4.99
C GLY A 22 -20.04 -4.75 4.29
N LYS A 23 -21.22 -5.37 4.17
CA LYS A 23 -21.40 -6.68 3.52
C LYS A 23 -21.15 -6.66 2.00
N SER A 24 -21.06 -5.49 1.36
CA SER A 24 -20.87 -5.37 -0.09
C SER A 24 -19.50 -5.76 -0.60
N GLY A 25 -18.49 -5.91 0.27
CA GLY A 25 -17.12 -6.23 -0.10
C GLY A 25 -16.42 -5.18 -0.96
N LYS A 26 -17.05 -4.05 -1.26
CA LYS A 26 -16.47 -3.00 -2.11
C LYS A 26 -15.35 -2.28 -1.39
N GLN A 27 -14.21 -2.13 -2.06
CA GLN A 27 -13.07 -1.41 -1.53
C GLN A 27 -13.40 0.07 -1.30
N LYS A 28 -12.93 0.61 -0.19
CA LYS A 28 -12.97 2.06 0.06
C LYS A 28 -12.10 2.79 -0.94
N ARG A 29 -12.60 3.91 -1.43
CA ARG A 29 -11.89 4.80 -2.35
C ARG A 29 -11.94 6.22 -1.80
N VAL A 30 -10.95 7.03 -2.13
CA VAL A 30 -10.88 8.44 -1.73
C VAL A 30 -11.07 9.30 -2.98
N LEU A 31 -11.95 10.28 -2.90
CA LEU A 31 -12.20 11.21 -3.99
C LEU A 31 -10.98 12.13 -4.17
N ASN A 32 -10.47 12.27 -5.39
CA ASN A 32 -9.24 13.03 -5.68
C ASN A 32 -9.45 14.55 -5.73
N MET A 33 -10.67 14.99 -5.55
CA MET A 33 -11.03 16.42 -5.59
C MET A 33 -12.27 16.68 -4.74
N SER A 34 -12.57 17.97 -4.48
CA SER A 34 -13.83 18.31 -3.79
C SER A 34 -15.04 17.90 -4.60
N THR A 35 -16.12 17.50 -3.93
CA THR A 35 -17.38 17.11 -4.58
C THR A 35 -17.94 18.23 -5.46
N ARG A 36 -17.73 19.50 -5.07
CA ARG A 36 -18.18 20.66 -5.87
C ARG A 36 -17.42 20.74 -7.19
N ARG A 37 -16.10 20.55 -7.18
CA ARG A 37 -15.27 20.52 -8.39
C ARG A 37 -15.62 19.34 -9.30
N LEU A 38 -15.90 18.18 -8.72
CA LEU A 38 -16.33 17.00 -9.47
C LEU A 38 -17.69 17.23 -10.13
N HIS A 39 -18.63 17.83 -9.42
CA HIS A 39 -19.93 18.21 -9.98
C HIS A 39 -19.79 19.14 -11.19
N GLY A 40 -18.96 20.20 -11.07
CA GLY A 40 -18.67 21.09 -12.21
C GLY A 40 -18.10 20.35 -13.43
N LYS A 41 -17.16 19.43 -13.20
CA LYS A 41 -16.62 18.57 -14.29
C LYS A 41 -17.67 17.67 -14.92
N PHE A 42 -18.55 17.08 -14.10
CA PHE A 42 -19.64 16.24 -14.59
C PHE A 42 -20.61 17.02 -15.45
N MET A 43 -21.05 18.19 -14.99
CA MET A 43 -21.94 19.08 -15.75
C MET A 43 -21.35 19.50 -17.09
N ALA A 44 -20.06 19.88 -17.10
CA ALA A 44 -19.37 20.28 -18.33
C ALA A 44 -19.21 19.12 -19.35
N ALA A 45 -19.05 17.88 -18.86
CA ALA A 45 -18.82 16.72 -19.72
C ALA A 45 -20.11 16.03 -20.18
N SER A 46 -21.16 16.06 -19.38
CA SER A 46 -22.37 15.28 -19.65
C SER A 46 -23.48 16.09 -20.32
N GLY A 47 -23.45 17.41 -20.24
CA GLY A 47 -24.53 18.28 -20.71
C GLY A 47 -25.84 18.18 -19.89
N TYR A 48 -25.85 17.39 -18.79
CA TYR A 48 -27.04 17.28 -17.93
C TYR A 48 -27.10 18.41 -16.92
N GLU A 49 -28.28 18.94 -16.68
CA GLU A 49 -28.55 19.83 -15.57
C GLU A 49 -28.92 19.01 -14.32
N LEU A 50 -27.96 18.77 -13.46
CA LEU A 50 -28.14 18.04 -12.21
C LEU A 50 -27.81 18.94 -11.02
N SER A 51 -28.72 19.09 -10.05
CA SER A 51 -28.43 19.90 -8.86
C SER A 51 -27.29 19.27 -8.02
N PHE A 52 -26.50 20.13 -7.38
CA PHE A 52 -25.39 19.69 -6.53
C PHE A 52 -25.84 18.78 -5.38
N SER A 53 -27.00 19.06 -4.78
CA SER A 53 -27.57 18.25 -3.71
C SER A 53 -27.89 16.82 -4.19
N LEU A 54 -28.49 16.72 -5.38
CA LEU A 54 -28.82 15.43 -5.98
C LEU A 54 -27.55 14.67 -6.41
N PHE A 55 -26.56 15.35 -7.00
CA PHE A 55 -25.26 14.78 -7.32
C PHE A 55 -24.58 14.17 -6.08
N ARG A 56 -24.56 14.89 -4.94
CA ARG A 56 -24.02 14.36 -3.67
C ARG A 56 -24.76 13.13 -3.17
N LYS A 57 -26.10 13.07 -3.34
CA LYS A 57 -26.90 11.94 -2.89
C LYS A 57 -26.56 10.64 -3.62
N PHE A 58 -26.10 10.71 -4.87
CA PHE A 58 -25.70 9.55 -5.65
C PHE A 58 -24.25 9.11 -5.44
N ARG A 59 -23.52 9.74 -4.53
CA ARG A 59 -22.16 9.29 -4.20
C ARG A 59 -22.18 7.85 -3.66
N PRO A 60 -21.39 6.92 -4.25
CA PRO A 60 -21.24 5.58 -3.71
C PRO A 60 -20.71 5.62 -2.27
N LYS A 61 -21.30 4.78 -1.39
CA LYS A 61 -20.95 4.74 0.05
C LYS A 61 -19.47 4.37 0.30
N ASN A 62 -18.85 3.67 -0.63
CA ASN A 62 -17.43 3.31 -0.54
C ASN A 62 -16.48 4.44 -0.99
N ILE A 63 -16.98 5.57 -1.47
CA ILE A 63 -16.17 6.73 -1.84
C ILE A 63 -16.18 7.75 -0.72
N LEU A 64 -15.01 7.95 -0.10
CA LEU A 64 -14.78 8.89 0.99
C LEU A 64 -14.42 10.27 0.43
N LEU A 65 -14.82 11.31 1.14
CA LEU A 65 -14.41 12.69 0.80
C LEU A 65 -13.00 12.96 1.29
N VAL A 66 -12.28 13.80 0.55
CA VAL A 66 -10.90 14.21 0.87
C VAL A 66 -10.80 14.82 2.27
N GLU A 67 -11.78 15.62 2.68
CA GLU A 67 -11.79 16.35 3.95
C GLU A 67 -11.66 15.47 5.20
N ALA A 68 -12.01 14.19 5.11
CA ALA A 68 -11.96 13.28 6.26
C ALA A 68 -10.63 12.53 6.43
N ASN A 69 -9.75 12.50 5.42
CA ASN A 69 -8.58 11.60 5.43
C ASN A 69 -7.37 12.06 4.59
N CYS A 70 -7.29 13.33 4.20
CA CYS A 70 -6.28 13.82 3.24
C CYS A 70 -4.81 13.53 3.61
N PHE A 71 -4.50 13.38 4.89
CA PHE A 71 -3.13 13.23 5.37
C PHE A 71 -2.74 11.80 5.76
N ARG A 72 -3.63 10.81 5.55
CA ARG A 72 -3.38 9.42 5.95
C ARG A 72 -3.38 8.41 4.80
N THR A 73 -3.50 8.86 3.57
CA THR A 73 -3.77 7.97 2.44
C THR A 73 -2.67 7.93 1.38
N GLY A 74 -1.45 8.25 1.72
CA GLY A 74 -0.32 7.89 0.87
C GLY A 74 -0.37 6.38 0.60
N LEU A 75 -0.74 5.99 -0.62
CA LEU A 75 -0.77 4.60 -1.05
C LEU A 75 0.67 4.17 -1.35
N CYS A 76 1.42 3.80 -0.33
CA CYS A 76 2.71 3.16 -0.56
C CYS A 76 2.46 1.72 -1.00
N GLU A 77 2.54 1.47 -2.30
CA GLU A 77 2.35 0.16 -2.91
C GLU A 77 3.29 -0.89 -2.32
N GLN A 78 4.55 -0.55 -2.12
CA GLN A 78 5.54 -1.47 -1.55
C GLN A 78 5.15 -1.94 -0.15
N PHE A 79 4.77 -1.00 0.75
CA PHE A 79 4.31 -1.35 2.09
C PHE A 79 3.07 -2.25 2.07
N LEU A 80 2.13 -1.97 1.17
CA LEU A 80 0.89 -2.74 1.08
C LEU A 80 1.12 -4.13 0.49
N ASN A 81 1.91 -4.25 -0.57
CA ASN A 81 2.18 -5.54 -1.22
C ASN A 81 2.90 -6.48 -0.26
N VAL A 82 3.93 -6.00 0.45
CA VAL A 82 4.61 -6.80 1.48
C VAL A 82 3.65 -7.17 2.61
N THR A 83 2.78 -6.25 3.06
CA THR A 83 1.77 -6.54 4.09
C THR A 83 0.78 -7.63 3.65
N PHE A 84 0.30 -7.59 2.41
CA PHE A 84 -0.61 -8.62 1.90
C PHE A 84 0.04 -9.98 1.81
N LYS A 85 1.30 -10.05 1.41
CA LYS A 85 2.06 -11.31 1.36
C LYS A 85 2.32 -11.85 2.76
N THR A 86 2.61 -10.98 3.75
CA THR A 86 2.69 -11.36 5.15
C THR A 86 1.39 -12.01 5.63
N HIS A 87 0.24 -11.40 5.33
CA HIS A 87 -1.07 -11.97 5.68
C HIS A 87 -1.31 -13.33 4.98
N ALA A 88 -0.87 -13.48 3.74
CA ALA A 88 -0.98 -14.75 3.03
C ALA A 88 -0.14 -15.84 3.71
N PHE A 89 1.12 -15.56 4.06
CA PHE A 89 1.97 -16.48 4.81
C PHE A 89 1.35 -16.88 6.15
N THR A 90 0.86 -15.91 6.91
CA THR A 90 0.17 -16.18 8.18
C THR A 90 -1.07 -17.06 7.95
N GLY A 91 -1.85 -16.76 6.90
CA GLY A 91 -3.07 -17.50 6.56
C GLY A 91 -2.85 -18.97 6.18
N ILE A 92 -1.67 -19.30 5.66
CA ILE A 92 -1.29 -20.70 5.33
C ILE A 92 -0.48 -21.39 6.44
N GLY A 93 -0.29 -20.73 7.59
CA GLY A 93 0.32 -21.34 8.77
C GLY A 93 1.81 -21.08 8.97
N PHE A 94 2.44 -20.19 8.23
CA PHE A 94 3.84 -19.78 8.49
C PHE A 94 3.94 -19.13 9.87
N LYS A 95 4.81 -19.65 10.72
CA LYS A 95 5.09 -19.10 12.05
C LYS A 95 6.24 -18.11 12.01
N GLY A 96 6.20 -17.08 12.90
CA GLY A 96 7.28 -16.10 13.05
C GLY A 96 7.33 -15.00 11.97
N ILE A 97 6.21 -14.78 11.27
CA ILE A 97 6.06 -13.70 10.28
C ILE A 97 4.79 -12.89 10.61
N PRO A 98 4.73 -12.19 11.76
CA PRO A 98 3.54 -11.45 12.15
C PRO A 98 3.29 -10.19 11.30
N ASP A 99 4.34 -9.61 10.73
CA ASP A 99 4.26 -8.35 9.98
C ASP A 99 5.31 -8.23 8.87
N LYS A 100 5.24 -7.16 8.10
CA LYS A 100 6.17 -6.86 7.01
C LYS A 100 7.61 -6.64 7.45
N TYR A 101 7.84 -6.16 8.68
CA TYR A 101 9.18 -5.94 9.22
C TYR A 101 9.85 -7.27 9.56
N SER A 102 9.07 -8.25 10.01
CA SER A 102 9.58 -9.62 10.22
C SER A 102 10.07 -10.26 8.91
N LEU A 103 9.40 -10.02 7.78
CA LEU A 103 9.90 -10.44 6.46
C LEU A 103 11.19 -9.71 6.08
N LEU A 104 11.27 -8.41 6.37
CA LEU A 104 12.47 -7.63 6.15
C LEU A 104 13.63 -8.19 7.00
N ASP A 105 13.40 -8.42 8.29
CA ASP A 105 14.40 -8.96 9.23
C ASP A 105 14.92 -10.34 8.80
N LEU A 106 14.06 -11.19 8.22
CA LEU A 106 14.48 -12.46 7.65
C LEU A 106 15.44 -12.32 6.46
N SER A 107 15.43 -11.18 5.78
CA SER A 107 16.29 -10.88 4.64
C SER A 107 17.60 -10.18 5.01
N LEU A 108 17.82 -9.86 6.27
CA LEU A 108 18.96 -9.08 6.77
C LEU A 108 19.74 -9.87 7.81
N CYS A 109 20.96 -9.42 8.13
CA CYS A 109 21.71 -9.92 9.26
C CYS A 109 21.00 -9.61 10.58
N HIS A 110 21.43 -10.27 11.66
CA HIS A 110 20.90 -9.97 12.98
C HIS A 110 21.09 -8.49 13.33
N LYS A 111 20.12 -7.90 14.01
CA LYS A 111 20.20 -6.51 14.46
C LYS A 111 21.13 -6.40 15.66
N GLU A 112 22.09 -5.51 15.57
CA GLU A 112 22.80 -5.01 16.73
C GLU A 112 22.05 -3.77 17.27
N GLU A 113 21.81 -3.70 18.56
CA GLU A 113 21.13 -2.57 19.23
C GLU A 113 19.80 -2.12 18.56
N LYS A 114 19.04 -3.05 18.02
CA LYS A 114 17.77 -2.82 17.30
C LYS A 114 17.87 -2.15 15.92
N VAL A 115 19.06 -1.88 15.42
CA VAL A 115 19.30 -1.27 14.10
C VAL A 115 20.01 -2.25 13.20
N HIS A 116 19.66 -2.27 11.92
CA HIS A 116 20.42 -3.02 10.91
C HIS A 116 21.55 -2.15 10.36
N GLU A 117 22.66 -2.78 10.04
CA GLU A 117 23.78 -2.13 9.41
C GLU A 117 23.42 -1.51 8.04
N PRO A 118 23.98 -0.32 7.69
CA PRO A 118 23.67 0.35 6.43
C PRO A 118 23.93 -0.51 5.19
N GLU A 119 24.97 -1.35 5.21
CA GLU A 119 25.32 -2.28 4.14
C GLU A 119 24.22 -3.34 3.93
N CYS A 120 23.62 -3.84 5.01
CA CYS A 120 22.50 -4.77 4.95
C CYS A 120 21.26 -4.11 4.31
N LEU A 121 20.95 -2.89 4.74
CA LEU A 121 19.81 -2.12 4.23
C LEU A 121 19.99 -1.74 2.75
N LYS A 122 21.21 -1.45 2.33
CA LYS A 122 21.58 -1.13 0.94
C LYS A 122 21.78 -2.37 0.06
N ARG A 123 21.64 -3.57 0.62
CA ARG A 123 21.86 -4.85 -0.08
C ARG A 123 23.29 -5.06 -0.60
N SER A 124 24.28 -4.42 0.02
CA SER A 124 25.69 -4.61 -0.29
C SER A 124 26.41 -5.58 0.66
N CYS A 125 25.73 -6.07 1.69
CA CYS A 125 26.25 -7.06 2.63
C CYS A 125 26.40 -8.43 1.95
N PRO A 126 27.57 -9.09 2.05
CA PRO A 126 27.77 -10.41 1.43
C PRO A 126 27.11 -11.57 2.19
N HIS A 127 26.64 -11.35 3.43
CA HIS A 127 26.13 -12.40 4.32
C HIS A 127 24.60 -12.49 4.38
N CYS A 128 23.90 -11.51 3.83
CA CYS A 128 22.44 -11.48 3.85
C CYS A 128 21.90 -10.99 2.50
N GLY A 129 20.57 -11.11 2.31
CA GLY A 129 19.95 -10.65 1.08
C GLY A 129 18.73 -11.49 0.70
N ILE A 130 18.40 -11.42 -0.57
CA ILE A 130 17.20 -12.08 -1.10
C ILE A 130 17.35 -13.60 -1.12
N ASP A 131 18.52 -14.11 -1.43
CA ASP A 131 18.79 -15.55 -1.43
C ASP A 131 18.65 -16.14 -0.02
N THR A 132 19.13 -15.42 1.00
CA THR A 132 18.94 -15.81 2.41
C THR A 132 17.45 -15.80 2.78
N LEU A 133 16.68 -14.79 2.36
CA LEU A 133 15.26 -14.75 2.57
C LEU A 133 14.56 -15.95 1.91
N LYS A 134 14.88 -16.20 0.63
CA LYS A 134 14.31 -17.30 -0.13
C LYS A 134 14.56 -18.65 0.56
N ALA A 135 15.80 -18.91 0.96
CA ALA A 135 16.17 -20.14 1.67
C ALA A 135 15.35 -20.31 2.96
N ARG A 136 15.29 -19.25 3.80
CA ARG A 136 14.52 -19.29 5.07
C ARG A 136 13.02 -19.47 4.86
N LEU A 137 12.43 -18.86 3.83
CA LEU A 137 11.01 -19.04 3.51
C LEU A 137 10.73 -20.43 2.95
N THR A 138 11.62 -20.98 2.12
CA THR A 138 11.51 -22.34 1.59
C THR A 138 11.60 -23.37 2.71
N GLU A 139 12.53 -23.20 3.65
CA GLU A 139 12.61 -24.05 4.84
C GLU A 139 11.32 -24.02 5.65
N LYS A 140 10.76 -22.84 5.90
CA LYS A 140 9.46 -22.70 6.59
C LYS A 140 8.31 -23.37 5.82
N ALA A 141 8.36 -23.37 4.50
CA ALA A 141 7.33 -24.01 3.67
C ALA A 141 7.27 -25.52 3.87
N THR A 142 8.38 -26.19 4.22
CA THR A 142 8.37 -27.63 4.49
C THR A 142 7.55 -28.02 5.73
N SER A 143 7.33 -27.09 6.64
CA SER A 143 6.54 -27.29 7.87
C SER A 143 5.04 -26.98 7.72
N VAL A 144 4.60 -26.56 6.54
CA VAL A 144 3.20 -26.21 6.24
C VAL A 144 2.59 -27.33 5.38
N PRO A 145 1.27 -27.62 5.53
CA PRO A 145 0.60 -28.58 4.65
C PRO A 145 0.78 -28.21 3.19
N ASP A 146 0.95 -29.21 2.33
CA ASP A 146 1.09 -29.01 0.90
C ASP A 146 -0.21 -28.40 0.32
N LEU A 147 -0.21 -27.10 0.18
CA LEU A 147 -1.33 -26.34 -0.37
C LEU A 147 -1.08 -26.12 -1.86
N ASN A 148 -1.83 -26.81 -2.69
CA ASN A 148 -1.74 -26.68 -4.14
C ASN A 148 -2.03 -25.24 -4.62
N VAL A 149 -2.82 -24.48 -3.85
CA VAL A 149 -3.25 -23.14 -4.23
C VAL A 149 -3.29 -22.19 -3.03
N VAL A 150 -2.58 -21.08 -3.15
CA VAL A 150 -2.57 -19.96 -2.21
C VAL A 150 -3.12 -18.72 -2.88
N LYS A 151 -3.82 -17.87 -2.13
CA LYS A 151 -4.36 -16.59 -2.62
C LYS A 151 -3.76 -15.45 -1.84
N TRP A 152 -3.32 -14.39 -2.56
CA TRP A 152 -2.86 -13.15 -1.94
C TRP A 152 -3.36 -11.94 -2.71
N LYS A 153 -3.36 -10.79 -2.06
CA LYS A 153 -3.69 -9.51 -2.69
C LYS A 153 -2.42 -8.82 -3.15
N GLN A 154 -2.52 -8.07 -4.24
CA GLN A 154 -1.41 -7.27 -4.74
C GLN A 154 -1.94 -6.01 -5.43
N TRP A 155 -1.27 -4.89 -5.22
CA TRP A 155 -1.45 -3.70 -6.02
C TRP A 155 -0.61 -3.82 -7.28
N LYS A 156 -1.23 -3.61 -8.43
CA LYS A 156 -0.57 -3.58 -9.75
C LYS A 156 -1.08 -2.38 -10.53
N THR A 157 -0.26 -1.88 -11.45
CA THR A 157 -0.73 -0.90 -12.43
C THR A 157 -1.50 -1.63 -13.52
N ASP A 158 -2.75 -1.25 -13.73
CA ASP A 158 -3.52 -1.71 -14.90
C ASP A 158 -2.93 -1.04 -16.14
N PRO A 159 -2.41 -1.80 -17.12
CA PRO A 159 -1.77 -1.24 -18.30
C PRO A 159 -2.75 -0.49 -19.19
N THR A 160 -4.04 -0.85 -19.18
CA THR A 160 -5.08 -0.24 -20.01
C THR A 160 -5.54 1.10 -19.44
N LEU A 161 -5.70 1.17 -18.13
CA LEU A 161 -6.23 2.35 -17.44
C LEU A 161 -5.13 3.24 -16.88
N ASN A 162 -3.88 2.81 -16.91
CA ASN A 162 -2.73 3.42 -16.22
C ASN A 162 -3.06 3.82 -14.76
N LYS A 163 -3.77 2.92 -14.07
CA LYS A 163 -4.24 3.14 -12.69
C LYS A 163 -3.83 1.98 -11.80
N LYS A 164 -3.55 2.31 -10.54
CA LYS A 164 -3.32 1.28 -9.51
C LYS A 164 -4.63 0.57 -9.18
N ILE A 165 -4.62 -0.75 -9.34
CA ILE A 165 -5.73 -1.64 -8.98
C ILE A 165 -5.26 -2.70 -7.99
N GLN A 166 -6.13 -3.10 -7.09
CA GLN A 166 -5.88 -4.24 -6.23
C GLN A 166 -6.40 -5.50 -6.91
N THR A 167 -5.52 -6.46 -7.13
CA THR A 167 -5.84 -7.76 -7.72
C THR A 167 -5.71 -8.87 -6.68
N ILE A 168 -6.41 -9.98 -6.91
CA ILE A 168 -6.21 -11.23 -6.18
C ILE A 168 -5.35 -12.12 -7.06
N CYS A 169 -4.15 -12.42 -6.59
CA CYS A 169 -3.26 -13.38 -7.20
C CYS A 169 -3.56 -14.78 -6.65
N VAL A 170 -3.41 -15.79 -7.50
CA VAL A 170 -3.61 -17.20 -7.16
C VAL A 170 -2.41 -17.96 -7.69
N GLY A 171 -1.78 -18.78 -6.85
CA GLY A 171 -0.59 -19.53 -7.24
C GLY A 171 -0.15 -20.50 -6.17
N THR A 172 1.05 -21.06 -6.33
CA THR A 172 1.67 -21.97 -5.37
C THR A 172 2.38 -21.20 -4.25
N VAL A 173 2.75 -21.90 -3.16
CA VAL A 173 3.57 -21.33 -2.08
C VAL A 173 4.91 -20.81 -2.63
N ASN A 174 5.53 -21.55 -3.55
CA ASN A 174 6.79 -21.14 -4.16
C ASN A 174 6.65 -19.83 -4.97
N GLN A 175 5.55 -19.67 -5.73
CA GLN A 175 5.27 -18.42 -6.43
C GLN A 175 5.07 -17.26 -5.45
N LEU A 176 4.37 -17.46 -4.33
CA LEU A 176 4.23 -16.45 -3.29
C LEU A 176 5.60 -16.08 -2.70
N ILE A 177 6.49 -17.05 -2.46
CA ILE A 177 7.86 -16.83 -1.98
C ILE A 177 8.65 -15.98 -3.01
N ASP A 178 8.63 -16.36 -4.27
CA ASP A 178 9.37 -15.66 -5.33
C ASP A 178 8.90 -14.21 -5.50
N GLU A 179 7.60 -13.98 -5.54
CA GLU A 179 7.05 -12.61 -5.59
C GLU A 179 7.34 -11.80 -4.33
N THR A 180 7.40 -12.46 -3.16
CA THR A 180 7.80 -11.79 -1.90
C THR A 180 9.25 -11.37 -1.95
N CYS A 181 10.14 -12.22 -2.46
CA CYS A 181 11.55 -11.91 -2.63
C CYS A 181 11.77 -10.70 -3.56
N GLN A 182 10.99 -10.62 -4.65
CA GLN A 182 11.02 -9.46 -5.56
C GLN A 182 10.61 -8.16 -4.84
N ASP A 183 9.52 -8.18 -4.08
CA ASP A 183 9.05 -6.99 -3.35
C ASP A 183 10.05 -6.58 -2.26
N ILE A 184 10.61 -7.53 -1.51
CA ILE A 184 11.57 -7.27 -0.42
C ILE A 184 12.90 -6.74 -0.95
N ALA A 185 13.27 -7.01 -2.20
CA ALA A 185 14.51 -6.54 -2.79
C ALA A 185 14.66 -5.01 -2.70
N SER A 186 13.61 -4.26 -3.02
CA SER A 186 13.59 -2.79 -2.93
C SER A 186 13.04 -2.26 -1.61
N PHE A 187 12.37 -3.12 -0.83
CA PHE A 187 11.65 -2.70 0.37
C PHE A 187 12.59 -2.25 1.50
N SER A 188 13.78 -2.82 1.64
CA SER A 188 14.74 -2.45 2.68
C SER A 188 15.21 -0.99 2.57
N SER A 189 15.62 -0.56 1.39
CA SER A 189 16.01 0.83 1.13
C SER A 189 14.84 1.79 1.25
N HIS A 190 13.65 1.36 0.80
CA HIS A 190 12.44 2.16 0.94
C HIS A 190 12.06 2.40 2.41
N VAL A 191 12.09 1.37 3.26
CA VAL A 191 11.84 1.50 4.70
C VAL A 191 12.87 2.42 5.34
N HIS A 192 14.16 2.21 5.06
CA HIS A 192 15.23 3.04 5.59
C HIS A 192 15.04 4.52 5.21
N THR A 193 14.77 4.80 3.94
CA THR A 193 14.53 6.17 3.46
C THR A 193 13.32 6.79 4.14
N ALA A 194 12.21 6.05 4.26
CA ALA A 194 10.98 6.55 4.89
C ALA A 194 11.19 6.84 6.40
N GLU A 195 11.90 5.98 7.12
CA GLU A 195 12.23 6.20 8.52
C GLU A 195 13.17 7.40 8.69
N TRP A 196 14.22 7.49 7.88
CA TRP A 196 15.12 8.63 7.89
C TRP A 196 14.38 9.95 7.61
N GLN A 197 13.55 10.01 6.58
CA GLN A 197 12.73 11.20 6.27
C GLN A 197 11.80 11.57 7.43
N LYS A 198 11.15 10.60 8.04
CA LYS A 198 10.30 10.82 9.21
C LYS A 198 11.08 11.43 10.38
N ASP A 199 12.27 10.92 10.65
CA ASP A 199 13.11 11.43 11.73
C ASP A 199 13.65 12.83 11.43
N GLN A 200 14.02 13.12 10.16
CA GLN A 200 14.40 14.47 9.74
C GLN A 200 13.22 15.45 9.87
N CYS A 201 12.04 15.07 9.43
CA CYS A 201 10.83 15.89 9.61
C CYS A 201 10.53 16.16 11.08
N LYS A 202 10.67 15.15 11.94
CA LYS A 202 10.48 15.28 13.38
C LYS A 202 11.51 16.21 14.00
N TYR A 203 12.78 16.07 13.61
CA TYR A 203 13.86 16.95 14.07
C TYR A 203 13.59 18.40 13.66
N LEU A 204 13.30 18.66 12.39
CA LEU A 204 12.98 20.00 11.89
C LEU A 204 11.76 20.61 12.59
N HIS A 205 10.72 19.82 12.81
CA HIS A 205 9.52 20.28 13.55
C HIS A 205 9.86 20.76 14.97
N ASN A 206 10.77 20.07 15.65
CA ASN A 206 11.14 20.38 17.03
C ASN A 206 12.16 21.52 17.16
N TYR A 207 12.99 21.73 16.13
CA TYR A 207 14.13 22.65 16.16
C TYR A 207 14.08 23.68 15.03
N LEU A 208 12.89 23.99 14.52
CA LEU A 208 12.75 25.00 13.47
C LEU A 208 13.12 26.38 14.00
N PRO A 209 14.09 27.10 13.37
CA PRO A 209 14.45 28.45 13.79
C PRO A 209 13.29 29.42 13.66
N SER A 210 13.28 30.48 14.50
CA SER A 210 12.28 31.54 14.39
C SER A 210 12.33 32.19 13.01
N GLY A 211 11.16 32.41 12.40
CA GLY A 211 11.04 32.99 11.06
C GLY A 211 11.04 31.99 9.91
N TYR A 212 11.21 30.69 10.18
CA TYR A 212 11.11 29.63 9.17
C TYR A 212 9.80 28.90 9.26
N ILE A 213 9.34 28.37 8.14
CA ILE A 213 8.14 27.53 8.03
C ILE A 213 8.54 26.18 7.41
N LEU A 214 8.19 25.08 8.06
CA LEU A 214 8.33 23.75 7.49
C LEU A 214 7.10 23.42 6.63
N SER A 215 7.31 23.32 5.31
CA SER A 215 6.28 22.87 4.37
C SER A 215 6.57 21.40 3.99
N VAL A 216 5.64 20.52 4.33
CA VAL A 216 5.71 19.11 3.91
C VAL A 216 4.73 18.91 2.76
N GLN A 217 5.25 18.58 1.59
CA GLN A 217 4.46 18.32 0.39
C GLN A 217 4.56 16.84 0.04
N ASP A 218 3.42 16.19 -0.14
CA ASP A 218 3.34 14.82 -0.64
C ASP A 218 3.01 14.89 -2.15
N PHE A 219 3.90 14.35 -2.95
CA PHE A 219 3.71 14.18 -4.39
C PHE A 219 3.12 12.79 -4.63
N ALA A 220 1.81 12.65 -4.44
CA ALA A 220 1.07 11.43 -4.74
C ALA A 220 0.70 11.34 -6.24
#